data_befbd00ec2f0f941618a047926fff2b4
#
_entry.id   befbd00ec2f0f941618a047926fff2b4
#
_cell.length_a   1.000
_cell.length_b   1.000
_cell.length_c   1.000
_cell.angle_alpha   90.00
_cell.angle_beta   90.00
_cell.angle_gamma   90.00
#
_symmetry.space_group_name_H-M   'P 1'
#
loop_
_entity.id
_entity.type
_entity.pdbx_description
1 polymer ?
#
loop_
_entity_poly.entity_id
_entity_poly.type
_entity_poly.pdbx_seq_one_letter_code
_entity_poly.pdbx_strand_id
1 'polypeptide(L)'
;MSANPHRGEASIIVAGETLLLRPSFTALVLAEEELGSLFALVERAAEGRLSLGEIAALFDHLSRSRPKAISRDMIGEAVVAIGLAKVAPVLRAVLGQILKGR
;
A
#
# COMPACT_ATOMS: atom_id res chain seq x y z
N MET A 1 -5.64 -16.44 -1.31
CA MET A 1 -6.77 -15.58 -0.88
C MET A 1 -6.87 -14.37 -1.80
N SER A 2 -8.07 -14.05 -2.25
CA SER A 2 -8.24 -12.90 -3.14
C SER A 2 -8.53 -11.63 -2.34
N ALA A 3 -8.06 -10.50 -2.85
CA ALA A 3 -8.39 -9.20 -2.31
C ALA A 3 -9.87 -8.90 -2.54
N ASN A 4 -10.46 -8.13 -1.64
CA ASN A 4 -11.85 -7.71 -1.74
C ASN A 4 -11.91 -6.22 -2.06
N PRO A 5 -12.16 -5.82 -3.31
CA PRO A 5 -12.18 -4.42 -3.70
C PRO A 5 -13.26 -3.60 -3.00
N HIS A 6 -14.34 -4.24 -2.56
CA HIS A 6 -15.40 -3.54 -1.82
C HIS A 6 -14.96 -3.08 -0.43
N ARG A 7 -13.89 -3.70 0.08
CA ARG A 7 -13.28 -3.29 1.35
C ARG A 7 -12.04 -2.41 1.13
N GLY A 8 -11.76 -2.04 -0.10
CA GLY A 8 -10.56 -1.30 -0.44
C GLY A 8 -9.29 -2.14 -0.38
N GLU A 9 -9.44 -3.46 -0.36
CA GLU A 9 -8.30 -4.38 -0.32
C GLU A 9 -7.73 -4.56 -1.71
N ALA A 10 -6.41 -4.66 -1.77
CA ALA A 10 -5.66 -5.00 -2.97
C ALA A 10 -4.57 -5.98 -2.56
N SER A 11 -3.79 -6.46 -3.49
CA SER A 11 -2.70 -7.38 -3.17
C SER A 11 -1.51 -7.17 -4.08
N ILE A 12 -0.34 -7.54 -3.56
CA ILE A 12 0.91 -7.62 -4.35
C ILE A 12 1.61 -8.92 -3.97
N ILE A 13 2.49 -9.39 -4.86
CA ILE A 13 3.28 -10.59 -4.60
C ILE A 13 4.68 -10.17 -4.21
N VAL A 14 5.14 -10.64 -3.03
CA VAL A 14 6.47 -10.35 -2.51
C VAL A 14 7.11 -11.67 -2.12
N ALA A 15 8.25 -12.00 -2.70
CA ALA A 15 8.99 -13.24 -2.41
C ALA A 15 8.09 -14.49 -2.52
N GLY A 16 7.23 -14.52 -3.54
CA GLY A 16 6.33 -15.65 -3.77
C GLY A 16 5.08 -15.67 -2.89
N GLU A 17 4.93 -14.72 -1.97
CA GLU A 17 3.78 -14.63 -1.09
C GLU A 17 2.83 -13.54 -1.55
N THR A 18 1.52 -13.83 -1.52
CA THR A 18 0.51 -12.81 -1.82
C THR A 18 0.23 -12.02 -0.55
N LEU A 19 0.58 -10.73 -0.56
CA LEU A 19 0.32 -9.84 0.56
C LEU A 19 -0.96 -9.06 0.33
N LEU A 20 -1.90 -9.16 1.27
CA LEU A 20 -3.11 -8.34 1.25
C LEU A 20 -2.79 -6.95 1.79
N LEU A 21 -3.22 -5.94 1.07
CA LEU A 21 -3.09 -4.54 1.46
C LEU A 21 -4.44 -4.08 1.98
N ARG A 22 -4.56 -3.95 3.30
CA ARG A 22 -5.83 -3.66 3.96
C ARG A 22 -5.76 -2.31 4.66
N PRO A 23 -6.56 -1.33 4.21
CA PRO A 23 -6.59 0.00 4.83
C PRO A 23 -7.44 -0.02 6.12
N SER A 24 -6.99 -0.76 7.13
CA SER A 24 -7.64 -0.79 8.43
C SER A 24 -7.34 0.49 9.20
N PHE A 25 -8.17 0.80 10.19
CA PHE A 25 -7.96 2.00 11.01
C PHE A 25 -6.56 2.02 11.63
N THR A 26 -6.14 0.92 12.24
CA THR A 26 -4.82 0.83 12.86
C THR A 26 -3.70 1.06 11.84
N ALA A 27 -3.80 0.42 10.68
CA ALA A 27 -2.78 0.57 9.63
C ALA A 27 -2.70 2.02 9.16
N LEU A 28 -3.84 2.66 8.97
CA LEU A 28 -3.89 4.04 8.48
C LEU A 28 -3.37 5.04 9.51
N VAL A 29 -3.65 4.83 10.80
CA VAL A 29 -3.10 5.68 11.86
C VAL A 29 -1.58 5.58 11.87
N LEU A 30 -1.04 4.36 11.79
CA LEU A 30 0.41 4.16 11.78
C LEU A 30 1.04 4.76 10.52
N ALA A 31 0.37 4.64 9.39
CA ALA A 31 0.85 5.24 8.15
C ALA A 31 0.91 6.76 8.27
N GLU A 32 -0.11 7.38 8.86
CA GLU A 32 -0.11 8.84 9.07
C GLU A 32 0.98 9.30 10.01
N GLU A 33 1.28 8.51 11.03
CA GLU A 33 2.35 8.85 11.97
C GLU A 33 3.71 8.91 11.27
N GLU A 34 3.92 8.06 10.30
CA GLU A 34 5.19 8.03 9.57
C GLU A 34 5.21 8.95 8.35
N LEU A 35 4.13 8.97 7.59
CA LEU A 35 4.10 9.58 6.25
C LEU A 35 3.39 10.93 6.19
N GLY A 36 2.73 11.31 7.28
CA GLY A 36 1.95 12.54 7.33
C GLY A 36 0.50 12.31 6.93
N SER A 37 -0.23 13.39 6.72
CA SER A 37 -1.66 13.36 6.45
C SER A 37 -2.03 12.45 5.27
N LEU A 38 -3.07 11.64 5.45
CA LEU A 38 -3.58 10.81 4.36
C LEU A 38 -4.10 11.66 3.20
N PHE A 39 -4.69 12.82 3.49
CA PHE A 39 -5.12 13.73 2.43
C PHE A 39 -3.93 14.19 1.58
N ALA A 40 -2.83 14.54 2.23
CA ALA A 40 -1.62 14.95 1.53
C ALA A 40 -1.03 13.81 0.69
N LEU A 41 -1.06 12.57 1.23
CA LEU A 41 -0.60 11.40 0.50
C LEU A 41 -1.42 11.19 -0.77
N VAL A 42 -2.73 11.28 -0.65
CA VAL A 42 -3.64 11.10 -1.79
C VAL A 42 -3.39 12.17 -2.86
N GLU A 43 -3.22 13.41 -2.44
CA GLU A 43 -2.93 14.50 -3.37
C GLU A 43 -1.61 14.30 -4.11
N ARG A 44 -0.56 13.91 -3.38
CA ARG A 44 0.74 13.65 -4.00
C ARG A 44 0.70 12.45 -4.93
N ALA A 45 -0.07 11.42 -4.57
CA ALA A 45 -0.24 10.25 -5.42
C ALA A 45 -0.95 10.63 -6.72
N ALA A 46 -1.99 11.47 -6.64
CA ALA A 46 -2.71 11.94 -7.81
C ALA A 46 -1.80 12.74 -8.76
N GLU A 47 -0.82 13.43 -8.20
CA GLU A 47 0.15 14.21 -8.97
C GLU A 47 1.37 13.39 -9.40
N GLY A 48 1.41 12.09 -9.07
CA GLY A 48 2.54 11.24 -9.38
C GLY A 48 3.79 11.56 -8.58
N ARG A 49 3.64 12.11 -7.37
CA ARG A 49 4.75 12.58 -6.54
C ARG A 49 5.00 11.77 -5.28
N LEU A 50 4.56 10.53 -5.24
CA LEU A 50 4.97 9.63 -4.15
C LEU A 50 6.32 9.03 -4.47
N SER A 51 7.23 9.05 -3.51
CA SER A 51 8.53 8.41 -3.66
C SER A 51 8.39 6.90 -3.49
N LEU A 52 9.37 6.17 -4.00
CA LEU A 52 9.44 4.72 -3.84
C LEU A 52 9.42 4.32 -2.37
N GLY A 53 10.17 5.05 -1.53
CA GLY A 53 10.20 4.80 -0.09
C GLY A 53 8.85 4.99 0.57
N GLU A 54 8.09 5.99 0.13
CA GLU A 54 6.75 6.24 0.65
C GLU A 54 5.78 5.12 0.25
N ILE A 55 5.88 4.64 -0.99
CA ILE A 55 5.03 3.53 -1.45
C ILE A 55 5.33 2.27 -0.65
N ALA A 56 6.61 1.94 -0.46
CA ALA A 56 7.01 0.78 0.32
C ALA A 56 6.54 0.90 1.77
N ALA A 57 6.67 2.08 2.37
CA ALA A 57 6.23 2.32 3.73
C ALA A 57 4.72 2.17 3.87
N LEU A 58 3.95 2.72 2.94
CA LEU A 58 2.50 2.58 2.94
C LEU A 58 2.10 1.12 2.83
N PHE A 59 2.67 0.39 1.89
CA PHE A 59 2.36 -1.03 1.70
C PHE A 59 2.79 -1.86 2.91
N ASP A 60 3.87 -1.50 3.58
CA ASP A 60 4.30 -2.15 4.82
C ASP A 60 3.21 -2.02 5.89
N HIS A 61 2.70 -0.81 6.11
CA HIS A 61 1.63 -0.59 7.07
C HIS A 61 0.34 -1.32 6.70
N LEU A 62 0.01 -1.38 5.42
CA LEU A 62 -1.23 -2.00 4.96
C LEU A 62 -1.18 -3.52 4.92
N SER A 63 0.01 -4.12 5.00
CA SER A 63 0.19 -5.58 4.96
C SER A 63 0.58 -6.16 6.32
N ARG A 64 -0.06 -5.71 7.37
CA ARG A 64 0.28 -6.10 8.75
C ARG A 64 0.12 -7.58 9.05
N SER A 65 -0.71 -8.29 8.29
CA SER A 65 -0.93 -9.72 8.48
C SER A 65 0.11 -10.60 7.77
N ARG A 66 1.08 -9.98 7.10
CA ARG A 66 2.09 -10.74 6.35
C ARG A 66 3.02 -11.54 7.25
N PRO A 67 3.68 -12.57 6.71
CA PRO A 67 4.71 -13.31 7.46
C PRO A 67 5.81 -12.37 7.95
N LYS A 68 6.32 -12.63 9.16
CA LYS A 68 7.37 -11.79 9.76
C LYS A 68 8.66 -11.79 8.96
N ALA A 69 8.92 -12.84 8.19
CA ALA A 69 10.11 -12.93 7.36
C ALA A 69 10.12 -11.90 6.23
N ILE A 70 8.95 -11.36 5.86
CA ILE A 70 8.86 -10.36 4.80
C ILE A 70 9.02 -8.97 5.39
N SER A 71 10.14 -8.33 5.08
CA SER A 71 10.48 -7.00 5.59
C SER A 71 9.98 -5.90 4.66
N ARG A 72 10.02 -4.66 5.15
CA ARG A 72 9.73 -3.48 4.34
C ARG A 72 10.66 -3.41 3.12
N ASP A 73 11.94 -3.75 3.29
CA ASP A 73 12.90 -3.73 2.18
C ASP A 73 12.51 -4.71 1.08
N MET A 74 12.02 -5.89 1.48
CA MET A 74 11.53 -6.87 0.51
C MET A 74 10.30 -6.36 -0.25
N ILE A 75 9.43 -5.63 0.43
CA ILE A 75 8.27 -4.99 -0.22
C ILE A 75 8.75 -3.96 -1.24
N GLY A 76 9.72 -3.13 -0.86
CA GLY A 76 10.31 -2.14 -1.76
C GLY A 76 10.95 -2.78 -2.98
N GLU A 77 11.71 -3.87 -2.78
CA GLU A 77 12.31 -4.63 -3.88
C GLU A 77 11.24 -5.19 -4.82
N ALA A 78 10.15 -5.67 -4.26
CA ALA A 78 9.04 -6.20 -5.06
C ALA A 78 8.39 -5.10 -5.90
N VAL A 79 8.22 -3.91 -5.34
CA VAL A 79 7.67 -2.76 -6.08
C VAL A 79 8.55 -2.43 -7.29
N VAL A 80 9.86 -2.44 -7.09
CA VAL A 80 10.83 -2.20 -8.18
C VAL A 80 10.72 -3.30 -9.24
N ALA A 81 10.64 -4.57 -8.79
CA ALA A 81 10.58 -5.71 -9.70
C ALA A 81 9.28 -5.74 -10.50
N ILE A 82 8.15 -5.40 -9.86
CA ILE A 82 6.85 -5.33 -10.53
C ILE A 82 6.81 -4.15 -11.50
N GLY A 83 7.41 -3.04 -11.12
CA GLY A 83 7.43 -1.80 -11.88
C GLY A 83 6.33 -0.84 -11.45
N LEU A 84 6.67 0.44 -11.43
CA LEU A 84 5.74 1.48 -10.95
C LEU A 84 4.46 1.56 -11.77
N ALA A 85 4.53 1.29 -13.08
CA ALA A 85 3.35 1.32 -13.94
C ALA A 85 2.31 0.27 -13.52
N LYS A 86 2.76 -0.90 -13.07
CA LYS A 86 1.86 -1.97 -12.61
C LYS A 86 1.44 -1.79 -11.17
N VAL A 87 2.25 -1.13 -10.36
CA VAL A 87 1.93 -0.84 -8.96
C VAL A 87 0.93 0.32 -8.85
N ALA A 88 0.97 1.26 -9.76
CA ALA A 88 0.11 2.44 -9.71
C ALA A 88 -1.39 2.12 -9.60
N PRO A 89 -1.95 1.15 -10.37
CA PRO A 89 -3.36 0.79 -10.19
C PRO A 89 -3.68 0.24 -8.80
N VAL A 90 -2.78 -0.55 -8.22
CA VAL A 90 -2.94 -1.09 -6.87
C VAL A 90 -2.98 0.06 -5.86
N LEU A 91 -2.05 0.98 -5.98
CA LEU A 91 -1.97 2.15 -5.12
C LEU A 91 -3.23 3.01 -5.23
N ARG A 92 -3.69 3.27 -6.45
CA ARG A 92 -4.92 4.05 -6.68
C ARG A 92 -6.15 3.37 -6.11
N ALA A 93 -6.25 2.04 -6.19
CA ALA A 93 -7.37 1.30 -5.63
C ALA A 93 -7.43 1.48 -4.11
N VAL A 94 -6.29 1.35 -3.44
CA VAL A 94 -6.20 1.51 -1.99
C VAL A 94 -6.54 2.95 -1.59
N LEU A 95 -5.90 3.93 -2.20
CA LEU A 95 -6.11 5.34 -1.86
C LEU A 95 -7.52 5.80 -2.19
N GLY A 96 -8.07 5.32 -3.30
CA GLY A 96 -9.45 5.62 -3.69
C GLY A 96 -10.44 5.13 -2.64
N GLN A 97 -10.21 3.95 -2.08
CA GLN A 97 -11.08 3.41 -1.04
C GLN A 97 -10.96 4.21 0.26
N ILE A 98 -9.76 4.65 0.60
CA ILE A 98 -9.55 5.52 1.77
C ILE A 98 -10.39 6.79 1.65
N LEU A 99 -10.45 7.39 0.46
CA LEU A 99 -11.23 8.60 0.20
C LEU A 99 -12.73 8.36 0.23
N LYS A 100 -13.19 7.26 -0.36
CA LYS A 100 -14.62 6.99 -0.52
C LYS A 100 -15.25 6.35 0.71
N GLY A 101 -14.45 5.62 1.48
CA GLY A 101 -14.98 4.74 2.50
C GLY A 101 -15.55 3.47 1.89
N ARG A 102 -16.23 2.70 2.68
CA ARG A 102 -16.79 1.41 2.24
C ARG A 102 -18.22 1.50 1.79
#